data_e257fa2ce881ac58837da5a3cf15d416
#
_entry.id   e257fa2ce881ac58837da5a3cf15d416
#
_cell.length_a   1.000
_cell.length_b   1.000
_cell.length_c   1.000
_cell.angle_alpha   90.00
_cell.angle_beta   90.00
_cell.angle_gamma   90.00
#
_symmetry.space_group_name_H-M   'P 1'
#
loop_
_entity.id
_entity.type
_entity.pdbx_description
1 polymer ?
#
loop_
_entity_poly.entity_id
_entity_poly.type
_entity_poly.pdbx_seq_one_letter_code
_entity_poly.pdbx_strand_id
1 'polypeptide(L)'
;MKKLLIHTICLLSALTTSTAVAAPFTAGITALNRQHDATAFRAWKRIADLGDAEGQNNIAYLYERGMGVKQSYQNAKIWYELAAAQGLPEAKHNLAMLTYQGHINGRDTRKSVEWFREAADAGLIQSVYMLGVLYMEGEGVFKNYDKAFEQFIHAAKRGDARAQYMVGAIYAEGFIDPADEPDYAKAFLWSGLAVLGGGEQAQSLKIAASVYLEKDQEKQIVEQAAQCLKTNFEICE
;
A
#
# COMPACT_ATOMS: atom_id res chain seq x y z
N MET A 1 -4.29 37.13 -38.12
CA MET A 1 -5.46 36.30 -37.81
C MET A 1 -5.26 34.78 -37.86
N LYS A 2 -4.02 34.25 -38.04
CA LYS A 2 -3.75 32.78 -38.04
C LYS A 2 -3.18 32.22 -36.71
N LYS A 3 -2.82 33.03 -35.74
CA LYS A 3 -2.23 32.57 -34.45
C LYS A 3 -3.29 32.32 -33.34
N LEU A 4 -4.54 32.73 -33.51
CA LEU A 4 -5.58 32.55 -32.47
C LEU A 4 -6.33 31.21 -32.56
N LEU A 5 -6.27 30.52 -33.73
CA LEU A 5 -7.00 29.27 -33.94
C LEU A 5 -6.30 28.04 -33.33
N ILE A 6 -4.96 28.09 -33.14
CA ILE A 6 -4.19 26.93 -32.66
C ILE A 6 -4.32 26.74 -31.15
N HIS A 7 -4.51 27.81 -30.38
CA HIS A 7 -4.69 27.72 -28.91
C HIS A 7 -6.07 27.23 -28.49
N THR A 8 -7.11 27.44 -29.30
CA THR A 8 -8.47 27.00 -28.98
C THR A 8 -8.67 25.51 -29.22
N ILE A 9 -7.94 24.92 -30.16
CA ILE A 9 -8.03 23.47 -30.46
C ILE A 9 -7.32 22.60 -29.40
N CYS A 10 -6.21 23.07 -28.83
CA CYS A 10 -5.55 22.36 -27.73
C CYS A 10 -6.34 22.34 -26.42
N LEU A 11 -7.09 23.38 -26.10
CA LEU A 11 -7.91 23.45 -24.88
C LEU A 11 -9.18 22.58 -24.98
N LEU A 12 -9.76 22.41 -26.17
CA LEU A 12 -10.90 21.50 -26.34
C LEU A 12 -10.50 20.02 -26.31
N SER A 13 -9.30 19.67 -26.74
CA SER A 13 -8.85 18.28 -26.72
C SER A 13 -8.54 17.77 -25.30
N ALA A 14 -8.04 18.63 -24.40
CA ALA A 14 -7.76 18.25 -23.00
C ALA A 14 -9.05 18.03 -22.17
N LEU A 15 -10.13 18.76 -22.45
CA LEU A 15 -11.42 18.59 -21.76
C LEU A 15 -12.20 17.37 -22.25
N THR A 16 -12.05 16.97 -23.51
CA THR A 16 -12.75 15.81 -24.08
C THR A 16 -12.08 14.48 -23.70
N THR A 17 -10.77 14.45 -23.44
CA THR A 17 -10.06 13.23 -22.99
C THR A 17 -10.42 12.85 -21.55
N SER A 18 -10.60 13.82 -20.66
CA SER A 18 -10.97 13.57 -19.26
C SER A 18 -12.35 12.89 -19.10
N THR A 19 -13.34 13.31 -19.87
CA THR A 19 -14.69 12.71 -19.81
C THR A 19 -14.77 11.36 -20.53
N ALA A 20 -13.95 11.13 -21.55
CA ALA A 20 -13.92 9.88 -22.29
C ALA A 20 -13.32 8.70 -21.49
N VAL A 21 -12.45 8.98 -20.52
CA VAL A 21 -11.81 7.99 -19.65
C VAL A 21 -12.60 7.76 -18.36
N ALA A 22 -13.18 8.80 -17.77
CA ALA A 22 -13.88 8.71 -16.48
C ALA A 22 -15.07 7.74 -16.48
N ALA A 23 -15.89 7.74 -17.50
CA ALA A 23 -17.07 6.87 -17.57
C ALA A 23 -16.73 5.37 -17.68
N PRO A 24 -15.80 4.94 -18.54
CA PRO A 24 -15.36 3.54 -18.60
C PRO A 24 -14.63 3.09 -17.31
N PHE A 25 -13.84 3.96 -16.68
CA PHE A 25 -13.17 3.66 -15.42
C PHE A 25 -14.18 3.36 -14.31
N THR A 26 -15.15 4.24 -14.09
CA THR A 26 -16.24 4.07 -13.11
C THR A 26 -17.11 2.85 -13.44
N ALA A 27 -17.37 2.57 -14.72
CA ALA A 27 -18.10 1.38 -15.14
C ALA A 27 -17.35 0.09 -14.78
N GLY A 28 -16.03 0.08 -14.91
CA GLY A 28 -15.18 -1.03 -14.49
C GLY A 28 -15.28 -1.29 -12.99
N ILE A 29 -15.13 -0.26 -12.15
CA ILE A 29 -15.30 -0.36 -10.70
C ILE A 29 -16.71 -0.88 -10.34
N THR A 30 -17.75 -0.30 -10.93
CA THR A 30 -19.13 -0.71 -10.67
C THR A 30 -19.37 -2.17 -11.04
N ALA A 31 -18.81 -2.62 -12.16
CA ALA A 31 -18.92 -4.00 -12.61
C ALA A 31 -18.18 -4.96 -11.65
N LEU A 32 -16.99 -4.58 -11.21
CA LEU A 32 -16.21 -5.38 -10.26
C LEU A 32 -16.93 -5.54 -8.91
N ASN A 33 -17.48 -4.44 -8.37
CA ASN A 33 -18.27 -4.46 -7.13
C ASN A 33 -19.52 -5.32 -7.22
N ARG A 34 -20.04 -5.57 -8.42
CA ARG A 34 -21.15 -6.46 -8.69
C ARG A 34 -20.73 -7.88 -9.11
N GLN A 35 -19.44 -8.19 -9.02
CA GLN A 35 -18.84 -9.45 -9.45
C GLN A 35 -19.06 -9.76 -10.96
N HIS A 36 -19.20 -8.72 -11.77
CA HIS A 36 -19.31 -8.82 -13.23
C HIS A 36 -17.93 -8.65 -13.89
N ASP A 37 -16.99 -9.54 -13.57
CA ASP A 37 -15.57 -9.43 -13.91
C ASP A 37 -15.31 -9.27 -15.41
N ALA A 38 -16.01 -10.00 -16.26
CA ALA A 38 -15.88 -9.87 -17.71
C ALA A 38 -16.31 -8.50 -18.23
N THR A 39 -17.23 -7.82 -17.54
CA THR A 39 -17.65 -6.45 -17.87
C THR A 39 -16.61 -5.45 -17.40
N ALA A 40 -16.05 -5.64 -16.19
CA ALA A 40 -14.94 -4.84 -15.67
C ALA A 40 -13.72 -4.94 -16.61
N PHE A 41 -13.37 -6.16 -17.04
CA PHE A 41 -12.28 -6.39 -17.98
C PHE A 41 -12.47 -5.60 -19.28
N ARG A 42 -13.66 -5.69 -19.91
CA ARG A 42 -13.94 -4.96 -21.16
C ARG A 42 -13.87 -3.44 -20.99
N ALA A 43 -14.41 -2.92 -19.88
CA ALA A 43 -14.40 -1.49 -19.58
C ALA A 43 -12.97 -0.95 -19.42
N TRP A 44 -12.16 -1.62 -18.59
CA TRP A 44 -10.78 -1.19 -18.35
C TRP A 44 -9.83 -1.49 -19.52
N LYS A 45 -10.05 -2.58 -20.26
CA LYS A 45 -9.28 -2.86 -21.48
C LYS A 45 -9.37 -1.74 -22.50
N ARG A 46 -10.56 -1.13 -22.61
CA ARG A 46 -10.79 -0.01 -23.54
C ARG A 46 -9.92 1.21 -23.19
N ILE A 47 -9.83 1.60 -21.91
CA ILE A 47 -9.02 2.75 -21.50
C ILE A 47 -7.53 2.41 -21.41
N ALA A 48 -7.19 1.20 -21.04
CA ALA A 48 -5.82 0.70 -21.06
C ALA A 48 -5.20 0.72 -22.47
N ASP A 49 -5.99 0.34 -23.48
CA ASP A 49 -5.56 0.40 -24.89
C ASP A 49 -5.37 1.84 -25.40
N LEU A 50 -6.02 2.81 -24.74
CA LEU A 50 -5.81 4.26 -25.00
C LEU A 50 -4.61 4.82 -24.24
N GLY A 51 -3.92 4.01 -23.45
CA GLY A 51 -2.72 4.40 -22.71
C GLY A 51 -2.97 4.88 -21.28
N ASP A 52 -4.18 4.77 -20.75
CA ASP A 52 -4.49 5.18 -19.39
C ASP A 52 -3.79 4.28 -18.35
N ALA A 53 -2.97 4.88 -17.47
CA ALA A 53 -2.12 4.14 -16.55
C ALA A 53 -2.92 3.37 -15.49
N GLU A 54 -4.00 3.96 -14.96
CA GLU A 54 -4.87 3.28 -13.99
C GLU A 54 -5.64 2.12 -14.65
N GLY A 55 -6.13 2.33 -15.88
CA GLY A 55 -6.73 1.27 -16.69
C GLY A 55 -5.77 0.12 -16.95
N GLN A 56 -4.51 0.43 -17.29
CA GLN A 56 -3.45 -0.56 -17.49
C GLN A 56 -3.16 -1.34 -16.19
N ASN A 57 -3.04 -0.66 -15.05
CA ASN A 57 -2.86 -1.31 -13.75
C ASN A 57 -4.05 -2.22 -13.40
N ASN A 58 -5.28 -1.77 -13.63
CA ASN A 58 -6.46 -2.56 -13.32
C ASN A 58 -6.61 -3.78 -14.24
N ILE A 59 -6.30 -3.67 -15.53
CA ILE A 59 -6.24 -4.83 -16.43
C ILE A 59 -5.17 -5.81 -16.00
N ALA A 60 -4.01 -5.33 -15.58
CA ALA A 60 -2.95 -6.17 -15.04
C ALA A 60 -3.43 -6.98 -13.83
N TYR A 61 -4.12 -6.33 -12.89
CA TYR A 61 -4.72 -6.99 -11.73
C TYR A 61 -5.73 -8.07 -12.12
N LEU A 62 -6.59 -7.81 -13.12
CA LEU A 62 -7.55 -8.83 -13.60
C LEU A 62 -6.84 -10.04 -14.23
N TYR A 63 -5.75 -9.82 -14.98
CA TYR A 63 -4.92 -10.93 -15.48
C TYR A 63 -4.22 -11.69 -14.36
N GLU A 64 -3.71 -10.99 -13.35
CA GLU A 64 -3.07 -11.59 -12.18
C GLU A 64 -4.04 -12.52 -11.42
N ARG A 65 -5.30 -12.10 -11.27
CA ARG A 65 -6.31 -12.82 -10.51
C ARG A 65 -7.15 -13.80 -11.34
N GLY A 66 -7.09 -13.71 -12.67
CA GLY A 66 -7.96 -14.49 -13.55
C GLY A 66 -9.43 -14.03 -13.51
N MET A 67 -9.68 -12.75 -13.24
CA MET A 67 -11.03 -12.19 -13.10
C MET A 67 -11.55 -11.71 -14.46
N GLY A 68 -12.57 -12.36 -14.95
CA GLY A 68 -13.16 -12.06 -16.27
C GLY A 68 -12.28 -12.40 -17.47
N VAL A 69 -11.10 -12.96 -17.23
CA VAL A 69 -10.11 -13.38 -18.22
C VAL A 69 -9.30 -14.56 -17.66
N LYS A 70 -8.70 -15.38 -18.52
CA LYS A 70 -7.80 -16.44 -18.08
C LYS A 70 -6.59 -15.82 -17.34
N GLN A 71 -6.27 -16.34 -16.16
CA GLN A 71 -5.12 -15.92 -15.37
C GLN A 71 -3.82 -16.00 -16.20
N SER A 72 -3.03 -14.92 -16.12
CA SER A 72 -1.75 -14.85 -16.80
C SER A 72 -0.84 -13.81 -16.13
N TYR A 73 0.10 -14.27 -15.32
CA TYR A 73 1.12 -13.39 -14.71
C TYR A 73 1.99 -12.69 -15.75
N GLN A 74 2.22 -13.32 -16.90
CA GLN A 74 2.99 -12.69 -17.99
C GLN A 74 2.23 -11.49 -18.59
N ASN A 75 0.92 -11.63 -18.83
CA ASN A 75 0.12 -10.50 -19.29
C ASN A 75 -0.03 -9.43 -18.20
N ALA A 76 -0.20 -9.83 -16.94
CA ALA A 76 -0.22 -8.90 -15.82
C ALA A 76 1.07 -8.07 -15.78
N LYS A 77 2.24 -8.72 -15.88
CA LYS A 77 3.54 -8.04 -15.93
C LYS A 77 3.59 -6.98 -17.03
N ILE A 78 3.23 -7.33 -18.27
CA ILE A 78 3.28 -6.40 -19.41
C ILE A 78 2.43 -5.15 -19.13
N TRP A 79 1.21 -5.32 -18.62
CA TRP A 79 0.33 -4.20 -18.34
C TRP A 79 0.79 -3.38 -17.12
N TYR A 80 1.32 -4.03 -16.06
CA TYR A 80 1.94 -3.30 -14.95
C TYR A 80 3.17 -2.51 -15.39
N GLU A 81 4.02 -3.07 -16.27
CA GLU A 81 5.20 -2.37 -16.82
C GLU A 81 4.80 -1.11 -17.61
N LEU A 82 3.74 -1.20 -18.41
CA LEU A 82 3.20 -0.03 -19.13
C LEU A 82 2.71 1.06 -18.19
N ALA A 83 1.98 0.71 -17.13
CA ALA A 83 1.50 1.65 -16.13
C ALA A 83 2.66 2.23 -15.29
N ALA A 84 3.62 1.40 -14.89
CA ALA A 84 4.80 1.79 -14.12
C ALA A 84 5.71 2.75 -14.90
N ALA A 85 5.84 2.56 -16.21
CA ALA A 85 6.58 3.46 -17.10
C ALA A 85 5.97 4.86 -17.17
N GLN A 86 4.68 5.01 -16.87
CA GLN A 86 3.98 6.29 -16.73
C GLN A 86 4.11 6.88 -15.33
N GLY A 87 4.81 6.21 -14.41
CA GLY A 87 5.08 6.69 -13.06
C GLY A 87 4.04 6.26 -12.03
N LEU A 88 3.06 5.40 -12.35
CA LEU A 88 2.02 4.96 -11.41
C LEU A 88 2.63 4.11 -10.28
N PRO A 89 2.58 4.58 -9.00
CA PRO A 89 3.23 3.89 -7.89
C PRO A 89 2.61 2.52 -7.58
N GLU A 90 1.29 2.38 -7.74
CA GLU A 90 0.56 1.12 -7.54
C GLU A 90 1.05 0.03 -8.52
N ALA A 91 1.34 0.41 -9.76
CA ALA A 91 1.85 -0.52 -10.75
C ALA A 91 3.27 -1.00 -10.41
N LYS A 92 4.12 -0.11 -9.90
CA LYS A 92 5.46 -0.47 -9.40
C LYS A 92 5.36 -1.42 -8.20
N HIS A 93 4.46 -1.14 -7.25
CA HIS A 93 4.18 -2.03 -6.13
C HIS A 93 3.74 -3.41 -6.58
N ASN A 94 2.81 -3.49 -7.52
CA ASN A 94 2.28 -4.74 -8.02
C ASN A 94 3.34 -5.56 -8.79
N LEU A 95 4.19 -4.90 -9.58
CA LEU A 95 5.36 -5.54 -10.20
C LEU A 95 6.32 -6.09 -9.14
N ALA A 96 6.60 -5.31 -8.10
CA ALA A 96 7.42 -5.73 -6.98
C ALA A 96 6.85 -6.98 -6.31
N MET A 97 5.54 -7.01 -6.06
CA MET A 97 4.83 -8.17 -5.49
C MET A 97 4.93 -9.41 -6.37
N LEU A 98 4.66 -9.28 -7.68
CA LEU A 98 4.76 -10.42 -8.61
C LEU A 98 6.18 -11.01 -8.66
N THR A 99 7.19 -10.14 -8.60
CA THR A 99 8.60 -10.54 -8.63
C THR A 99 9.03 -11.15 -7.29
N TYR A 100 8.58 -10.58 -6.18
CA TYR A 100 8.81 -11.10 -4.83
C TYR A 100 8.20 -12.49 -4.63
N GLN A 101 6.98 -12.69 -5.13
CA GLN A 101 6.29 -13.98 -5.08
C GLN A 101 6.84 -15.02 -6.06
N GLY A 102 7.69 -14.61 -6.99
CA GLY A 102 8.31 -15.52 -7.98
C GLY A 102 7.39 -15.93 -9.12
N HIS A 103 6.27 -15.23 -9.32
CA HIS A 103 5.32 -15.53 -10.39
C HIS A 103 5.86 -15.21 -11.80
N ILE A 104 6.95 -14.43 -11.87
CA ILE A 104 7.58 -14.02 -13.12
C ILE A 104 9.08 -14.36 -13.06
N ASN A 105 9.54 -15.27 -13.91
CA ASN A 105 10.95 -15.63 -14.05
C ASN A 105 11.66 -16.09 -12.76
N GLY A 106 10.90 -16.55 -11.75
CA GLY A 106 11.40 -16.87 -10.42
C GLY A 106 11.44 -15.67 -9.47
N ARG A 107 11.77 -15.95 -8.22
CA ARG A 107 11.81 -14.93 -7.15
C ARG A 107 13.09 -14.09 -7.26
N ASP A 108 12.93 -12.77 -7.41
CA ASP A 108 14.02 -11.79 -7.38
C ASP A 108 13.73 -10.71 -6.33
N THR A 109 14.19 -10.98 -5.11
CA THR A 109 13.95 -10.08 -3.97
C THR A 109 14.69 -8.75 -4.10
N ARG A 110 15.87 -8.72 -4.75
CA ARG A 110 16.62 -7.47 -4.96
C ARG A 110 15.86 -6.52 -5.89
N LYS A 111 15.36 -7.06 -7.00
CA LYS A 111 14.56 -6.29 -7.95
C LYS A 111 13.24 -5.81 -7.33
N SER A 112 12.62 -6.64 -6.50
CA SER A 112 11.41 -6.26 -5.76
C SER A 112 11.68 -5.08 -4.81
N VAL A 113 12.81 -5.08 -4.09
CA VAL A 113 13.22 -3.95 -3.22
C VAL A 113 13.36 -2.66 -4.01
N GLU A 114 13.96 -2.69 -5.21
CA GLU A 114 14.10 -1.50 -6.05
C GLU A 114 12.72 -0.89 -6.38
N TRP A 115 11.79 -1.71 -6.87
CA TRP A 115 10.45 -1.24 -7.23
C TRP A 115 9.61 -0.83 -6.02
N PHE A 116 9.71 -1.55 -4.87
CA PHE A 116 9.04 -1.10 -3.64
C PHE A 116 9.57 0.26 -3.18
N ARG A 117 10.90 0.49 -3.29
CA ARG A 117 11.49 1.79 -2.93
C ARG A 117 10.98 2.90 -3.84
N GLU A 118 10.96 2.70 -5.16
CA GLU A 118 10.44 3.69 -6.09
C GLU A 118 8.95 4.02 -5.82
N ALA A 119 8.14 3.01 -5.46
CA ALA A 119 6.74 3.23 -5.13
C ALA A 119 6.58 3.93 -3.76
N ALA A 120 7.41 3.58 -2.77
CA ALA A 120 7.43 4.21 -1.45
C ALA A 120 7.87 5.68 -1.54
N ASP A 121 8.89 6.00 -2.34
CA ASP A 121 9.37 7.36 -2.59
C ASP A 121 8.30 8.22 -3.28
N ALA A 122 7.42 7.59 -4.06
CA ALA A 122 6.23 8.23 -4.63
C ALA A 122 5.04 8.32 -3.64
N GLY A 123 5.23 7.91 -2.37
CA GLY A 123 4.25 8.06 -1.30
C GLY A 123 3.32 6.86 -1.09
N LEU A 124 3.52 5.74 -1.77
CA LEU A 124 2.67 4.56 -1.62
C LEU A 124 2.95 3.82 -0.30
N ILE A 125 2.06 3.96 0.66
CA ILE A 125 2.23 3.44 2.04
C ILE A 125 2.36 1.91 2.08
N GLN A 126 1.66 1.20 1.20
CA GLN A 126 1.78 -0.25 1.09
C GLN A 126 3.21 -0.69 0.76
N SER A 127 3.93 0.08 -0.06
CA SER A 127 5.33 -0.18 -0.39
C SER A 127 6.28 0.17 0.76
N VAL A 128 5.98 1.22 1.51
CA VAL A 128 6.71 1.55 2.75
C VAL A 128 6.62 0.38 3.74
N TYR A 129 5.40 -0.14 3.98
CA TYR A 129 5.20 -1.32 4.83
C TYR A 129 6.03 -2.52 4.33
N MET A 130 5.98 -2.82 3.02
CA MET A 130 6.74 -3.95 2.46
C MET A 130 8.25 -3.79 2.61
N LEU A 131 8.79 -2.58 2.49
CA LEU A 131 10.20 -2.32 2.77
C LEU A 131 10.56 -2.62 4.23
N GLY A 132 9.68 -2.28 5.18
CA GLY A 132 9.83 -2.65 6.59
C GLY A 132 9.95 -4.17 6.76
N VAL A 133 9.07 -4.94 6.12
CA VAL A 133 9.10 -6.42 6.14
C VAL A 133 10.42 -6.94 5.57
N LEU A 134 10.84 -6.43 4.40
CA LEU A 134 12.07 -6.87 3.73
C LEU A 134 13.33 -6.58 4.55
N TYR A 135 13.40 -5.42 5.24
CA TYR A 135 14.49 -5.11 6.17
C TYR A 135 14.46 -6.00 7.42
N MET A 136 13.28 -6.33 7.95
CA MET A 136 13.12 -7.19 9.11
C MET A 136 13.54 -8.65 8.82
N GLU A 137 13.21 -9.15 7.61
CA GLU A 137 13.53 -10.51 7.19
C GLU A 137 14.93 -10.66 6.58
N GLY A 138 15.51 -9.55 6.09
CA GLY A 138 16.79 -9.55 5.36
C GLY A 138 16.65 -10.06 3.93
N GLU A 139 15.48 -9.85 3.31
CA GLU A 139 15.19 -10.33 1.97
C GLU A 139 15.49 -9.27 0.90
N GLY A 140 16.47 -9.56 0.04
CA GLY A 140 16.94 -8.63 -0.98
C GLY A 140 17.75 -7.43 -0.45
N VAL A 141 17.78 -7.26 0.87
CA VAL A 141 18.56 -6.28 1.64
C VAL A 141 19.21 -6.95 2.84
N PHE A 142 20.23 -6.32 3.43
CA PHE A 142 20.74 -6.77 4.71
C PHE A 142 19.68 -6.58 5.81
N LYS A 143 19.52 -7.60 6.65
CA LYS A 143 18.62 -7.53 7.81
C LYS A 143 18.99 -6.35 8.71
N ASN A 144 18.01 -5.52 9.04
CA ASN A 144 18.21 -4.32 9.84
C ASN A 144 16.90 -3.92 10.53
N TYR A 145 16.84 -4.14 11.84
CA TYR A 145 15.64 -3.85 12.63
C TYR A 145 15.35 -2.35 12.76
N ASP A 146 16.38 -1.49 12.84
CA ASP A 146 16.19 -0.04 12.93
C ASP A 146 15.53 0.48 11.66
N LYS A 147 16.04 0.07 10.48
CA LYS A 147 15.43 0.43 9.20
C LYS A 147 14.02 -0.15 9.05
N ALA A 148 13.80 -1.37 9.51
CA ALA A 148 12.46 -1.95 9.51
C ALA A 148 11.50 -1.10 10.34
N PHE A 149 11.91 -0.71 11.54
CA PHE A 149 11.12 0.15 12.41
C PHE A 149 10.85 1.53 11.78
N GLU A 150 11.86 2.18 11.20
CA GLU A 150 11.69 3.45 10.48
C GLU A 150 10.60 3.36 9.40
N GLN A 151 10.59 2.27 8.63
CA GLN A 151 9.56 2.07 7.62
C GLN A 151 8.19 1.78 8.24
N PHE A 152 8.13 0.93 9.26
CA PHE A 152 6.86 0.62 9.92
C PHE A 152 6.27 1.85 10.63
N ILE A 153 7.07 2.63 11.36
CA ILE A 153 6.55 3.83 12.04
C ILE A 153 6.07 4.88 11.03
N HIS A 154 6.75 4.99 9.88
CA HIS A 154 6.33 5.87 8.79
C HIS A 154 4.97 5.45 8.20
N ALA A 155 4.74 4.16 7.98
CA ALA A 155 3.46 3.65 7.50
C ALA A 155 2.37 3.70 8.59
N ALA A 156 2.72 3.40 9.84
CA ALA A 156 1.83 3.42 11.00
C ALA A 156 1.26 4.83 11.27
N LYS A 157 2.11 5.86 11.19
CA LYS A 157 1.72 7.28 11.31
C LYS A 157 0.85 7.77 10.14
N ARG A 158 0.66 6.95 9.10
CA ARG A 158 -0.29 7.17 8.00
C ARG A 158 -1.52 6.25 8.05
N GLY A 159 -1.72 5.59 9.19
CA GLY A 159 -2.90 4.79 9.46
C GLY A 159 -2.86 3.36 8.89
N ASP A 160 -1.72 2.85 8.42
CA ASP A 160 -1.62 1.43 8.03
C ASP A 160 -1.67 0.53 9.28
N ALA A 161 -2.80 -0.16 9.48
CA ALA A 161 -3.04 -0.99 10.65
C ALA A 161 -2.05 -2.16 10.78
N ARG A 162 -1.52 -2.68 9.66
CA ARG A 162 -0.50 -3.73 9.66
C ARG A 162 0.82 -3.18 10.21
N ALA A 163 1.19 -1.97 9.77
CA ALA A 163 2.38 -1.29 10.27
C ALA A 163 2.24 -0.91 11.75
N GLN A 164 1.07 -0.46 12.19
CA GLN A 164 0.78 -0.20 13.60
C GLN A 164 0.94 -1.46 14.45
N TYR A 165 0.46 -2.61 13.96
CA TYR A 165 0.70 -3.91 14.60
C TYR A 165 2.19 -4.24 14.69
N MET A 166 2.94 -4.06 13.60
CA MET A 166 4.39 -4.34 13.57
C MET A 166 5.17 -3.44 14.54
N VAL A 167 4.81 -2.15 14.62
CA VAL A 167 5.40 -1.21 15.61
C VAL A 167 5.11 -1.67 17.03
N GLY A 168 3.87 -2.06 17.33
CA GLY A 168 3.49 -2.61 18.62
C GLY A 168 4.26 -3.89 18.97
N ALA A 169 4.44 -4.80 18.01
CA ALA A 169 5.21 -6.04 18.19
C ALA A 169 6.68 -5.77 18.48
N ILE A 170 7.28 -4.84 17.76
CA ILE A 170 8.69 -4.46 17.94
C ILE A 170 8.92 -3.87 19.35
N TYR A 171 8.01 -3.02 19.85
CA TYR A 171 8.08 -2.52 21.22
C TYR A 171 7.86 -3.63 22.27
N ALA A 172 6.97 -4.59 22.00
CA ALA A 172 6.74 -5.71 22.92
C ALA A 172 7.96 -6.67 23.04
N GLU A 173 8.75 -6.77 21.97
CA GLU A 173 9.96 -7.61 21.92
C GLU A 173 11.24 -6.88 22.39
N GLY A 174 11.20 -5.54 22.53
CA GLY A 174 12.34 -4.74 22.96
C GLY A 174 13.44 -4.51 21.91
N PHE A 175 13.17 -4.74 20.63
CA PHE A 175 14.20 -4.70 19.58
C PHE A 175 14.77 -3.31 19.24
N ILE A 176 14.24 -2.23 19.83
CA ILE A 176 14.65 -0.84 19.50
C ILE A 176 15.26 -0.12 20.69
N ASP A 177 14.95 -0.55 21.91
CA ASP A 177 15.55 0.03 23.10
C ASP A 177 17.03 -0.38 23.16
N PRO A 178 17.98 0.56 23.40
CA PRO A 178 19.39 0.22 23.61
C PRO A 178 19.64 -0.78 24.76
N ALA A 179 18.64 -0.92 25.65
CA ALA A 179 18.64 -1.90 26.74
C ALA A 179 18.00 -3.23 26.34
N ASP A 180 17.50 -3.38 25.12
CA ASP A 180 16.70 -4.54 24.65
C ASP A 180 15.53 -4.87 25.61
N GLU A 181 14.92 -3.83 26.21
CA GLU A 181 13.81 -4.00 27.13
C GLU A 181 12.46 -3.72 26.43
N PRO A 182 11.41 -4.54 26.70
CA PRO A 182 10.07 -4.30 26.17
C PRO A 182 9.44 -3.01 26.70
N ASP A 183 8.80 -2.24 25.80
CA ASP A 183 7.95 -1.11 26.14
C ASP A 183 6.47 -1.51 25.94
N TYR A 184 5.88 -2.10 26.98
CA TYR A 184 4.50 -2.58 26.92
C TYR A 184 3.46 -1.45 26.82
N ALA A 185 3.78 -0.23 27.26
CA ALA A 185 2.89 0.92 27.10
C ALA A 185 2.76 1.32 25.62
N LYS A 186 3.87 1.42 24.93
CA LYS A 186 3.86 1.67 23.47
C LYS A 186 3.33 0.48 22.70
N ALA A 187 3.64 -0.75 23.10
CA ALA A 187 3.05 -1.95 22.50
C ALA A 187 1.53 -1.94 22.58
N PHE A 188 0.97 -1.59 23.76
CA PHE A 188 -0.48 -1.47 23.96
C PHE A 188 -1.09 -0.33 23.13
N LEU A 189 -0.42 0.83 23.05
CA LEU A 189 -0.86 1.99 22.26
C LEU A 189 -0.98 1.60 20.77
N TRP A 190 0.11 1.13 20.17
CA TRP A 190 0.18 0.86 18.74
C TRP A 190 -0.68 -0.34 18.33
N SER A 191 -0.74 -1.40 19.14
CA SER A 191 -1.68 -2.50 18.88
C SER A 191 -3.14 -2.07 19.05
N GLY A 192 -3.42 -1.17 19.98
CA GLY A 192 -4.76 -0.56 20.13
C GLY A 192 -5.18 0.25 18.91
N LEU A 193 -4.28 1.07 18.35
CA LEU A 193 -4.50 1.81 17.11
C LEU A 193 -4.75 0.85 15.94
N ALA A 194 -3.95 -0.22 15.83
CA ALA A 194 -4.11 -1.24 14.80
C ALA A 194 -5.50 -1.92 14.85
N VAL A 195 -5.98 -2.25 16.06
CA VAL A 195 -7.34 -2.81 16.25
C VAL A 195 -8.41 -1.83 15.78
N LEU A 196 -8.29 -0.55 16.13
CA LEU A 196 -9.23 0.50 15.70
C LEU A 196 -9.21 0.69 14.17
N GLY A 197 -8.06 0.46 13.54
CA GLY A 197 -7.89 0.46 12.07
C GLY A 197 -8.37 -0.84 11.38
N GLY A 198 -8.98 -1.77 12.10
CA GLY A 198 -9.50 -3.04 11.56
C GLY A 198 -8.47 -4.18 11.52
N GLY A 199 -7.31 -4.02 12.15
CA GLY A 199 -6.29 -5.07 12.28
C GLY A 199 -6.63 -6.06 13.40
N GLU A 200 -7.53 -7.00 13.15
CA GLU A 200 -8.01 -7.97 14.16
C GLU A 200 -6.87 -8.77 14.83
N GLN A 201 -5.81 -9.09 14.09
CA GLN A 201 -4.65 -9.80 14.61
C GLN A 201 -3.92 -9.05 15.75
N ALA A 202 -4.06 -7.72 15.81
CA ALA A 202 -3.45 -6.90 16.86
C ALA A 202 -4.13 -7.05 18.23
N GLN A 203 -5.33 -7.62 18.29
CA GLN A 203 -6.07 -7.78 19.54
C GLN A 203 -5.32 -8.65 20.55
N SER A 204 -4.71 -9.74 20.10
CA SER A 204 -3.94 -10.64 20.97
C SER A 204 -2.71 -9.94 21.55
N LEU A 205 -2.02 -9.15 20.76
CA LEU A 205 -0.86 -8.36 21.21
C LEU A 205 -1.28 -7.30 22.24
N LYS A 206 -2.38 -6.58 21.97
CA LYS A 206 -2.93 -5.59 22.89
C LYS A 206 -3.25 -6.20 24.25
N ILE A 207 -3.91 -7.37 24.26
CA ILE A 207 -4.22 -8.09 25.52
C ILE A 207 -2.93 -8.53 26.22
N ALA A 208 -1.94 -9.07 25.49
CA ALA A 208 -0.68 -9.47 26.08
C ALA A 208 0.06 -8.30 26.73
N ALA A 209 0.12 -7.15 26.06
CA ALA A 209 0.75 -5.94 26.58
C ALA A 209 0.02 -5.39 27.81
N SER A 210 -1.32 -5.49 27.88
CA SER A 210 -2.10 -4.97 29.00
C SER A 210 -1.82 -5.70 30.34
N VAL A 211 -1.32 -6.93 30.28
CA VAL A 211 -0.97 -7.70 31.50
C VAL A 211 0.14 -7.02 32.32
N TYR A 212 0.95 -6.21 31.68
CA TYR A 212 2.10 -5.50 32.29
C TYR A 212 1.78 -4.05 32.67
N LEU A 213 0.51 -3.61 32.51
CA LEU A 213 0.07 -2.23 32.75
C LEU A 213 -0.88 -2.16 33.94
N GLU A 214 -0.79 -1.07 34.71
CA GLU A 214 -1.81 -0.70 35.69
C GLU A 214 -3.08 -0.18 34.99
N LYS A 215 -4.26 -0.37 35.60
CA LYS A 215 -5.55 0.06 35.03
C LYS A 215 -5.61 1.56 34.67
N ASP A 216 -4.97 2.39 35.49
CA ASP A 216 -4.91 3.83 35.22
C ASP A 216 -4.01 4.16 34.05
N GLN A 217 -2.91 3.41 33.83
CA GLN A 217 -2.03 3.52 32.67
C GLN A 217 -2.80 3.11 31.40
N GLU A 218 -3.49 1.98 31.41
CA GLU A 218 -4.32 1.55 30.27
C GLU A 218 -5.30 2.65 29.85
N LYS A 219 -5.99 3.27 30.82
CA LYS A 219 -6.95 4.33 30.56
C LYS A 219 -6.30 5.55 29.92
N GLN A 220 -5.14 5.99 30.43
CA GLN A 220 -4.39 7.10 29.88
C GLN A 220 -3.94 6.82 28.43
N ILE A 221 -3.46 5.60 28.15
CA ILE A 221 -3.04 5.21 26.81
C ILE A 221 -4.24 5.16 25.85
N VAL A 222 -5.40 4.71 26.28
CA VAL A 222 -6.62 4.75 25.45
C VAL A 222 -7.02 6.20 25.12
N GLU A 223 -6.91 7.12 26.07
CA GLU A 223 -7.13 8.55 25.83
C GLU A 223 -6.09 9.14 24.86
N GLN A 224 -4.82 8.76 25.01
CA GLN A 224 -3.73 9.11 24.08
C GLN A 224 -4.02 8.58 22.68
N ALA A 225 -4.42 7.32 22.53
CA ALA A 225 -4.79 6.74 21.23
C ALA A 225 -5.93 7.51 20.55
N ALA A 226 -6.93 7.94 21.33
CA ALA A 226 -8.02 8.74 20.80
C ALA A 226 -7.57 10.14 20.34
N GLN A 227 -6.57 10.74 20.99
CA GLN A 227 -5.96 12.00 20.55
C GLN A 227 -5.10 11.80 19.31
N CYS A 228 -4.31 10.73 19.25
CA CYS A 228 -3.56 10.32 18.06
C CYS A 228 -4.45 10.31 16.80
N LEU A 229 -5.59 9.65 16.87
CA LEU A 229 -6.54 9.56 15.76
C LEU A 229 -7.10 10.94 15.37
N LYS A 230 -7.38 11.82 16.35
CA LYS A 230 -7.87 13.18 16.09
C LYS A 230 -6.84 14.07 15.39
N THR A 231 -5.57 13.88 15.65
CA THR A 231 -4.45 14.64 15.08
C THR A 231 -3.84 13.97 13.84
N ASN A 232 -4.50 12.97 13.29
CA ASN A 232 -4.00 12.19 12.16
C ASN A 232 -2.57 11.67 12.41
N PHE A 233 -2.36 11.13 13.60
CA PHE A 233 -1.11 10.50 14.07
C PHE A 233 0.10 11.45 14.28
N GLU A 234 -0.10 12.76 14.33
CA GLU A 234 1.00 13.72 14.56
C GLU A 234 1.63 13.64 15.97
N ILE A 235 0.83 13.25 16.97
CA ILE A 235 1.24 13.22 18.40
C ILE A 235 1.26 11.81 19.02
N CYS A 236 1.54 10.78 18.22
CA CYS A 236 1.57 9.39 18.65
C CYS A 236 2.96 8.94 19.14
N GLU A 237 3.62 9.68 20.01
CA GLU A 237 4.93 9.34 20.60
C GLU A 237 4.83 8.95 22.06
#